data_53b1193dcd9ed2d308371a0cb33f35eb
#
_entry.id   53b1193dcd9ed2d308371a0cb33f35eb
#
_cell.length_a   1.000
_cell.length_b   1.000
_cell.length_c   1.000
_cell.angle_alpha   90.00
_cell.angle_beta   90.00
_cell.angle_gamma   90.00
#
_symmetry.space_group_name_H-M   'P 1'
#
loop_
_entity.id
_entity.type
_entity.pdbx_description
1 polymer ?
#
loop_
_entity_poly.entity_id
_entity_poly.type
_entity_poly.pdbx_seq_one_letter_code
_entity_poly.pdbx_strand_id
1 'polypeptide(L)'
;MTDWARGGPTWSINRFVAREVCEQMRNNPLARRARYRWPLRLLRRMLSVRSFWGFLALYLLIDVTAVALEVAWQWLAPGVYPSWASGSVANDLLKDVPGFLISAQVSLVGVISLALALVTLIAQRDDASTDVQVYYHESLFFEITASCLALVAALCLQLLWPLQFALHFTSAGGQTSLFKLGLLVFHLGWFLLNLAAVAHFVSVTFRFVQRRAREKLRESYTANVVVPEEMTQRLREALYHMAGTEAVPVDEDTINPVAFGLEMSRYEPELHTTFARPTRVRDLHVRFAYWAIGHWRRRCAKQEGATYGVRPDDSGPKLWFLPRIDRTLQGDVAWCHREGGLPLNWRERFALRLAFRFEEVRDED
;
A
#
# COMPACT_ATOMS: atom_id res chain seq x y z
N MET A 1 -11.13 26.14 3.89
CA MET A 1 -11.43 24.70 3.98
C MET A 1 -12.56 24.23 3.04
N THR A 2 -13.24 25.14 2.38
CA THR A 2 -14.43 24.87 1.52
C THR A 2 -14.16 24.27 0.13
N ASP A 3 -12.89 24.18 -0.32
CA ASP A 3 -12.57 23.69 -1.67
C ASP A 3 -12.40 22.17 -1.79
N TRP A 4 -12.42 21.45 -0.68
CA TRP A 4 -12.22 20.02 -0.69
C TRP A 4 -13.39 19.24 -1.35
N ALA A 5 -14.61 19.70 -1.17
CA ALA A 5 -15.82 19.09 -1.76
C ALA A 5 -15.95 19.37 -3.28
N ARG A 6 -15.22 20.35 -3.82
CA ARG A 6 -15.26 20.75 -5.24
C ARG A 6 -14.24 20.00 -6.11
N GLY A 7 -13.45 19.08 -5.55
CA GLY A 7 -12.50 18.24 -6.28
C GLY A 7 -13.16 17.33 -7.33
N GLY A 8 -12.38 16.97 -8.35
CA GLY A 8 -12.84 16.28 -9.57
C GLY A 8 -13.56 14.93 -9.40
N PRO A 9 -13.95 14.25 -10.47
CA PRO A 9 -14.89 13.12 -10.50
C PRO A 9 -14.46 11.86 -9.71
N THR A 10 -13.20 11.78 -9.30
CA THR A 10 -12.62 10.62 -8.59
C THR A 10 -12.23 10.95 -7.15
N TRP A 11 -12.86 11.94 -6.53
CA TRP A 11 -12.46 12.41 -5.23
C TRP A 11 -12.82 11.40 -4.13
N SER A 12 -11.80 10.89 -3.44
CA SER A 12 -11.93 10.03 -2.27
C SER A 12 -11.22 10.64 -1.07
N ILE A 13 -11.70 10.35 0.14
CA ILE A 13 -11.10 10.83 1.39
C ILE A 13 -9.63 10.42 1.44
N ASN A 14 -9.31 9.17 1.14
CA ASN A 14 -7.93 8.67 1.21
C ASN A 14 -6.97 9.42 0.30
N ARG A 15 -7.38 9.79 -0.92
CA ARG A 15 -6.52 10.55 -1.85
C ARG A 15 -6.27 11.97 -1.35
N PHE A 16 -7.30 12.60 -0.80
CA PHE A 16 -7.17 13.93 -0.24
C PHE A 16 -6.24 13.91 0.98
N VAL A 17 -6.48 12.99 1.92
CA VAL A 17 -5.66 12.81 3.12
C VAL A 17 -4.20 12.56 2.76
N ALA A 18 -3.94 11.63 1.83
CA ALA A 18 -2.57 11.34 1.40
C ALA A 18 -1.85 12.57 0.83
N ARG A 19 -2.56 13.40 0.06
CA ARG A 19 -2.02 14.66 -0.47
C ARG A 19 -1.74 15.67 0.63
N GLU A 20 -2.71 15.89 1.52
CA GLU A 20 -2.63 16.87 2.59
C GLU A 20 -1.53 16.52 3.60
N VAL A 21 -1.47 15.25 4.05
CA VAL A 21 -0.40 14.77 4.94
C VAL A 21 0.97 14.92 4.27
N CYS A 22 1.08 14.59 2.99
CA CYS A 22 2.34 14.76 2.24
C CYS A 22 2.75 16.24 2.18
N GLU A 23 1.81 17.15 2.00
CA GLU A 23 2.06 18.60 1.96
C GLU A 23 2.44 19.14 3.34
N GLN A 24 1.73 18.77 4.39
CA GLN A 24 2.04 19.16 5.77
C GLN A 24 3.41 18.62 6.20
N MET A 25 3.74 17.35 5.90
CA MET A 25 5.05 16.78 6.16
C MET A 25 6.16 17.45 5.36
N ARG A 26 5.86 17.97 4.17
CA ARG A 26 6.80 18.73 3.36
C ARG A 26 7.08 20.11 3.94
N ASN A 27 6.08 20.76 4.53
CA ASN A 27 6.15 22.11 5.07
C ASN A 27 6.69 22.14 6.50
N ASN A 28 6.60 21.04 7.25
CA ASN A 28 7.10 20.96 8.62
C ASN A 28 8.65 20.87 8.65
N PRO A 29 9.36 21.83 9.29
CA PRO A 29 10.81 21.86 9.32
C PRO A 29 11.43 20.68 10.11
N LEU A 30 10.75 20.17 11.14
CA LEU A 30 11.20 19.01 11.92
C LEU A 30 11.09 17.73 11.09
N ALA A 31 9.97 17.52 10.41
CA ALA A 31 9.77 16.39 9.51
C ALA A 31 10.77 16.39 8.35
N ARG A 32 11.12 17.58 7.83
CA ARG A 32 12.15 17.70 6.78
C ARG A 32 13.53 17.24 7.26
N ARG A 33 13.92 17.53 8.50
CA ARG A 33 15.21 17.11 9.07
C ARG A 33 15.26 15.60 9.31
N ALA A 34 14.16 15.00 9.75
CA ALA A 34 14.05 13.57 10.02
C ALA A 34 13.86 12.73 8.74
N ARG A 35 13.59 13.37 7.60
CA ARG A 35 13.26 12.69 6.35
C ARG A 35 14.43 11.82 5.86
N TYR A 36 14.10 10.61 5.42
CA TYR A 36 15.09 9.70 4.83
C TYR A 36 15.83 10.37 3.67
N ARG A 37 17.15 10.17 3.61
CA ARG A 37 17.99 10.61 2.48
C ARG A 37 17.50 9.94 1.19
N TRP A 38 17.70 10.60 0.05
CA TRP A 38 17.19 10.11 -1.24
C TRP A 38 17.63 8.67 -1.59
N PRO A 39 18.88 8.19 -1.30
CA PRO A 39 19.27 6.81 -1.62
C PRO A 39 18.45 5.80 -0.81
N LEU A 40 18.21 6.08 0.48
CA LEU A 40 17.40 5.22 1.33
C LEU A 40 15.92 5.21 0.89
N ARG A 41 15.39 6.33 0.44
CA ARG A 41 14.04 6.37 -0.14
C ARG A 41 13.93 5.55 -1.43
N LEU A 42 14.96 5.61 -2.29
CA LEU A 42 15.02 4.77 -3.49
C LEU A 42 15.08 3.29 -3.11
N LEU A 43 15.97 2.92 -2.17
CA LEU A 43 16.10 1.56 -1.68
C LEU A 43 14.78 1.02 -1.12
N ARG A 44 14.12 1.78 -0.24
CA ARG A 44 12.79 1.43 0.31
C ARG A 44 11.74 1.28 -0.79
N ARG A 45 11.76 2.12 -1.82
CA ARG A 45 10.84 2.02 -2.95
C ARG A 45 11.09 0.77 -3.79
N MET A 46 12.35 0.44 -4.05
CA MET A 46 12.73 -0.77 -4.80
C MET A 46 12.39 -2.05 -4.03
N LEU A 47 12.56 -2.04 -2.71
CA LEU A 47 12.24 -3.16 -1.83
C LEU A 47 10.78 -3.16 -1.31
N SER A 48 9.88 -2.34 -1.87
CA SER A 48 8.50 -2.16 -1.38
C SER A 48 7.60 -3.40 -1.52
N VAL A 49 8.03 -4.40 -2.28
CA VAL A 49 7.26 -5.65 -2.53
C VAL A 49 7.06 -6.51 -1.26
N ARG A 50 7.91 -6.36 -0.25
CA ARG A 50 7.81 -6.91 1.12
C ARG A 50 7.67 -8.42 1.29
N SER A 51 7.39 -9.20 0.25
CA SER A 51 7.20 -10.66 0.38
C SER A 51 8.12 -11.44 -0.53
N PHE A 52 8.57 -12.61 -0.07
CA PHE A 52 9.34 -13.57 -0.87
C PHE A 52 8.64 -13.91 -2.18
N TRP A 53 7.37 -14.27 -2.12
CA TRP A 53 6.57 -14.64 -3.29
C TRP A 53 6.40 -13.47 -4.28
N GLY A 54 6.27 -12.25 -3.76
CA GLY A 54 6.18 -11.06 -4.60
C GLY A 54 7.48 -10.79 -5.36
N PHE A 55 8.65 -10.92 -4.71
CA PHE A 55 9.95 -10.79 -5.38
C PHE A 55 10.19 -11.94 -6.37
N LEU A 56 9.87 -13.17 -5.98
CA LEU A 56 10.00 -14.33 -6.88
C LEU A 56 9.12 -14.15 -8.12
N ALA A 57 7.86 -13.75 -7.95
CA ALA A 57 6.97 -13.46 -9.07
C ALA A 57 7.51 -12.32 -9.96
N LEU A 58 8.11 -11.27 -9.37
CA LEU A 58 8.74 -10.18 -10.12
C LEU A 58 9.91 -10.70 -10.97
N TYR A 59 10.80 -11.51 -10.41
CA TYR A 59 11.94 -12.08 -11.15
C TYR A 59 11.46 -13.01 -12.27
N LEU A 60 10.54 -13.92 -11.98
CA LEU A 60 9.96 -14.81 -13.00
C LEU A 60 9.23 -14.04 -14.10
N LEU A 61 8.54 -12.96 -13.76
CA LEU A 61 7.90 -12.10 -14.76
C LEU A 61 8.94 -11.46 -15.69
N ILE A 62 10.05 -10.98 -15.14
CA ILE A 62 11.15 -10.41 -15.92
C ILE A 62 11.79 -11.46 -16.80
N ASP A 63 12.03 -12.68 -16.28
CA ASP A 63 12.56 -13.80 -17.02
C ASP A 63 11.66 -14.19 -18.19
N VAL A 64 10.37 -14.36 -17.94
CA VAL A 64 9.38 -14.66 -18.99
C VAL A 64 9.29 -13.53 -20.02
N THR A 65 9.34 -12.28 -19.56
CA THR A 65 9.35 -11.13 -20.49
C THR A 65 10.59 -11.11 -21.36
N ALA A 66 11.77 -11.41 -20.80
CA ALA A 66 13.02 -11.49 -21.57
C ALA A 66 12.96 -12.59 -22.63
N VAL A 67 12.42 -13.78 -22.29
CA VAL A 67 12.21 -14.88 -23.24
C VAL A 67 11.22 -14.48 -24.33
N ALA A 68 10.10 -13.87 -23.96
CA ALA A 68 9.10 -13.42 -24.93
C ALA A 68 9.65 -12.38 -25.91
N LEU A 69 10.46 -11.44 -25.41
CA LEU A 69 11.14 -10.43 -26.23
C LEU A 69 12.18 -11.09 -27.17
N GLU A 70 12.90 -12.10 -26.71
CA GLU A 70 13.85 -12.84 -27.56
C GLU A 70 13.13 -13.56 -28.69
N VAL A 71 12.04 -14.27 -28.39
CA VAL A 71 11.20 -14.93 -29.40
C VAL A 71 10.65 -13.91 -30.40
N ALA A 72 10.09 -12.82 -29.92
CA ALA A 72 9.57 -11.74 -30.77
C ALA A 72 10.67 -11.14 -31.67
N TRP A 73 11.88 -10.93 -31.13
CA TRP A 73 13.03 -10.43 -31.89
C TRP A 73 13.45 -11.38 -33.00
N GLN A 74 13.50 -12.68 -32.72
CA GLN A 74 13.83 -13.71 -33.73
C GLN A 74 12.82 -13.74 -34.88
N TRP A 75 11.54 -13.45 -34.60
CA TRP A 75 10.49 -13.36 -35.62
C TRP A 75 10.58 -12.08 -36.45
N LEU A 76 10.94 -10.95 -35.84
CA LEU A 76 10.94 -9.63 -36.49
C LEU A 76 12.25 -9.35 -37.24
N ALA A 77 13.39 -9.83 -36.75
CA ALA A 77 14.70 -9.53 -37.29
C ALA A 77 15.64 -10.78 -37.27
N PRO A 78 15.31 -11.82 -38.03
CA PRO A 78 16.09 -13.04 -38.04
C PRO A 78 17.53 -12.76 -38.48
N GLY A 79 18.51 -13.19 -37.70
CA GLY A 79 19.94 -13.09 -38.02
C GLY A 79 20.64 -11.78 -37.68
N VAL A 80 19.96 -10.80 -37.11
CA VAL A 80 20.59 -9.54 -36.66
C VAL A 80 21.07 -9.65 -35.22
N TYR A 81 22.26 -10.16 -35.03
CA TYR A 81 22.93 -10.18 -33.72
C TYR A 81 24.25 -9.39 -33.78
N PRO A 82 24.57 -8.61 -32.74
CA PRO A 82 25.84 -7.91 -32.66
C PRO A 82 27.00 -8.92 -32.52
N SER A 83 28.07 -8.71 -33.22
CA SER A 83 29.27 -9.62 -33.28
C SER A 83 29.87 -9.88 -31.89
N TRP A 84 29.77 -8.95 -30.96
CA TRP A 84 30.28 -9.11 -29.59
C TRP A 84 29.46 -10.10 -28.74
N ALA A 85 28.22 -10.39 -29.10
CA ALA A 85 27.37 -11.33 -28.39
C ALA A 85 27.60 -12.81 -28.82
N SER A 86 28.40 -13.08 -29.86
CA SER A 86 28.61 -14.40 -30.41
C SER A 86 29.93 -15.08 -29.97
N GLY A 87 30.64 -14.49 -28.98
CA GLY A 87 31.96 -15.01 -28.54
C GLY A 87 31.87 -16.08 -27.44
N SER A 88 32.93 -16.91 -27.33
CA SER A 88 33.10 -17.88 -26.25
C SER A 88 33.04 -17.24 -24.86
N VAL A 89 33.56 -16.03 -24.71
CA VAL A 89 33.55 -15.26 -23.46
C VAL A 89 32.14 -15.00 -22.94
N ALA A 90 31.19 -14.70 -23.82
CA ALA A 90 29.80 -14.47 -23.41
C ALA A 90 29.14 -15.76 -22.91
N ASN A 91 29.44 -16.90 -23.48
CA ASN A 91 28.95 -18.20 -23.03
C ASN A 91 29.52 -18.60 -21.67
N ASP A 92 30.81 -18.34 -21.44
CA ASP A 92 31.48 -18.63 -20.16
C ASP A 92 30.88 -17.72 -19.04
N LEU A 93 30.70 -16.45 -19.33
CA LEU A 93 30.02 -15.54 -18.40
C LEU A 93 28.61 -16.01 -18.00
N LEU A 94 27.83 -16.53 -18.95
CA LEU A 94 26.48 -17.04 -18.69
C LEU A 94 26.46 -18.32 -17.86
N LYS A 95 27.55 -19.11 -17.87
CA LYS A 95 27.67 -20.32 -17.05
C LYS A 95 28.19 -20.03 -15.65
N ASP A 96 29.21 -19.19 -15.54
CA ASP A 96 29.95 -19.01 -14.29
C ASP A 96 29.33 -17.94 -13.36
N VAL A 97 28.85 -16.82 -13.92
CA VAL A 97 28.37 -15.70 -13.12
C VAL A 97 27.15 -16.05 -12.26
N PRO A 98 26.14 -16.81 -12.73
CA PRO A 98 25.02 -17.21 -11.87
C PRO A 98 25.44 -18.01 -10.64
N GLY A 99 26.43 -18.93 -10.79
CA GLY A 99 26.99 -19.69 -9.66
C GLY A 99 27.64 -18.79 -8.60
N PHE A 100 28.42 -17.77 -9.04
CA PHE A 100 29.00 -16.78 -8.16
C PHE A 100 27.92 -15.92 -7.47
N LEU A 101 26.89 -15.50 -8.19
CA LEU A 101 25.79 -14.71 -7.64
C LEU A 101 25.04 -15.49 -6.57
N ILE A 102 24.75 -16.79 -6.78
CA ILE A 102 24.11 -17.65 -5.78
C ILE A 102 24.96 -17.73 -4.53
N SER A 103 26.26 -18.07 -4.66
CA SER A 103 27.19 -18.20 -3.54
C SER A 103 27.31 -16.89 -2.75
N ALA A 104 27.42 -15.76 -3.44
CA ALA A 104 27.49 -14.45 -2.83
C ALA A 104 26.18 -14.07 -2.11
N GLN A 105 25.01 -14.37 -2.70
CA GLN A 105 23.71 -14.11 -2.06
C GLN A 105 23.51 -14.96 -0.80
N VAL A 106 23.88 -16.24 -0.82
CA VAL A 106 23.82 -17.11 0.37
C VAL A 106 24.71 -16.54 1.48
N SER A 107 25.90 -16.04 1.14
CA SER A 107 26.79 -15.38 2.08
C SER A 107 26.17 -14.12 2.69
N LEU A 108 25.47 -13.31 1.90
CA LEU A 108 24.74 -12.13 2.40
C LEU A 108 23.63 -12.52 3.39
N VAL A 109 22.88 -13.58 3.12
CA VAL A 109 21.87 -14.13 4.06
C VAL A 109 22.52 -14.59 5.36
N GLY A 110 23.71 -15.19 5.31
CA GLY A 110 24.51 -15.56 6.48
C GLY A 110 24.85 -14.34 7.35
N VAL A 111 25.29 -13.23 6.74
CA VAL A 111 25.57 -11.97 7.46
C VAL A 111 24.30 -11.41 8.12
N ILE A 112 23.16 -11.46 7.43
CA ILE A 112 21.87 -11.01 7.98
C ILE A 112 21.51 -11.85 9.20
N SER A 113 21.64 -13.18 9.13
CA SER A 113 21.32 -14.11 10.20
C SER A 113 22.20 -13.88 11.44
N LEU A 114 23.49 -13.63 11.25
CA LEU A 114 24.42 -13.33 12.35
C LEU A 114 24.06 -12.00 13.03
N ALA A 115 23.78 -10.97 12.28
CA ALA A 115 23.39 -9.67 12.80
C ALA A 115 22.05 -9.74 13.56
N LEU A 116 21.09 -10.55 13.08
CA LEU A 116 19.83 -10.78 13.78
C LEU A 116 20.04 -11.45 15.13
N ALA A 117 20.89 -12.49 15.19
CA ALA A 117 21.23 -13.14 16.46
C ALA A 117 21.79 -12.15 17.48
N LEU A 118 22.67 -11.24 17.04
CA LEU A 118 23.22 -10.19 17.88
C LEU A 118 22.12 -9.24 18.42
N VAL A 119 21.21 -8.80 17.54
CA VAL A 119 20.10 -7.91 17.93
C VAL A 119 19.17 -8.60 18.92
N THR A 120 18.85 -9.88 18.71
CA THR A 120 17.99 -10.64 19.61
C THR A 120 18.60 -10.76 21.02
N LEU A 121 19.90 -11.03 21.12
CA LEU A 121 20.61 -11.07 22.39
C LEU A 121 20.57 -9.72 23.13
N ILE A 122 20.75 -8.61 22.42
CA ILE A 122 20.70 -7.27 23.01
C ILE A 122 19.27 -6.93 23.45
N ALA A 123 18.28 -7.27 22.65
CA ALA A 123 16.87 -7.02 22.95
C ALA A 123 16.42 -7.76 24.20
N GLN A 124 16.83 -9.01 24.38
CA GLN A 124 16.56 -9.80 25.57
C GLN A 124 17.22 -9.22 26.83
N ARG A 125 18.45 -8.73 26.70
CA ARG A 125 19.19 -8.14 27.82
C ARG A 125 18.60 -6.83 28.31
N ASP A 126 18.16 -5.98 27.40
CA ASP A 126 17.76 -4.58 27.69
C ASP A 126 16.24 -4.42 27.85
N ASP A 127 15.45 -5.52 27.79
CA ASP A 127 13.97 -5.50 27.77
C ASP A 127 13.37 -4.51 26.73
N ALA A 128 14.00 -4.48 25.58
CA ALA A 128 13.77 -3.48 24.52
C ALA A 128 12.84 -3.97 23.42
N SER A 129 11.72 -4.61 23.77
CA SER A 129 10.78 -5.21 22.81
C SER A 129 10.25 -4.20 21.77
N THR A 130 9.90 -2.99 22.22
CA THR A 130 9.43 -1.91 21.32
C THR A 130 10.53 -1.46 20.36
N ASP A 131 11.80 -1.44 20.80
CA ASP A 131 12.93 -1.05 19.96
C ASP A 131 13.19 -2.04 18.83
N VAL A 132 12.84 -3.30 19.04
CA VAL A 132 12.98 -4.35 18.02
C VAL A 132 12.05 -4.11 16.83
N GLN A 133 10.82 -3.67 17.05
CA GLN A 133 9.92 -3.30 15.95
C GLN A 133 10.46 -2.12 15.13
N VAL A 134 10.96 -1.08 15.81
CA VAL A 134 11.61 0.05 15.17
C VAL A 134 12.82 -0.41 14.36
N TYR A 135 13.64 -1.32 14.94
CA TYR A 135 14.80 -1.88 14.27
C TYR A 135 14.42 -2.64 12.98
N TYR A 136 13.44 -3.55 13.04
CA TYR A 136 13.01 -4.31 11.84
C TYR A 136 12.55 -3.39 10.73
N HIS A 137 11.79 -2.35 11.07
CA HIS A 137 11.32 -1.39 10.07
C HIS A 137 12.47 -0.52 9.51
N GLU A 138 13.36 0.00 10.37
CA GLU A 138 14.45 0.86 9.93
C GLU A 138 15.55 0.12 9.18
N SER A 139 15.79 -1.15 9.53
CA SER A 139 16.79 -2.01 8.89
C SER A 139 16.33 -2.61 7.57
N LEU A 140 15.03 -2.60 7.26
CA LEU A 140 14.43 -3.30 6.12
C LEU A 140 14.71 -4.82 6.13
N PHE A 141 14.75 -5.40 7.33
CA PHE A 141 15.15 -6.79 7.53
C PHE A 141 14.35 -7.77 6.67
N PHE A 142 13.02 -7.69 6.73
CA PHE A 142 12.14 -8.63 6.02
C PHE A 142 12.25 -8.47 4.50
N GLU A 143 12.29 -7.23 4.03
CA GLU A 143 12.37 -6.91 2.62
C GLU A 143 13.71 -7.37 2.00
N ILE A 144 14.81 -7.13 2.70
CA ILE A 144 16.15 -7.54 2.24
C ILE A 144 16.26 -9.06 2.21
N THR A 145 15.85 -9.73 3.29
CA THR A 145 15.89 -11.19 3.39
C THR A 145 15.01 -11.82 2.31
N ALA A 146 13.80 -11.33 2.13
CA ALA A 146 12.88 -11.80 1.10
C ALA A 146 13.46 -11.61 -0.31
N SER A 147 14.05 -10.46 -0.61
CA SER A 147 14.68 -10.16 -1.89
C SER A 147 15.90 -11.06 -2.15
N CYS A 148 16.76 -11.24 -1.14
CA CYS A 148 17.94 -12.10 -1.26
C CYS A 148 17.56 -13.57 -1.54
N LEU A 149 16.64 -14.12 -0.76
CA LEU A 149 16.17 -15.50 -0.92
C LEU A 149 15.44 -15.70 -2.25
N ALA A 150 14.62 -14.76 -2.67
CA ALA A 150 13.92 -14.84 -3.95
C ALA A 150 14.88 -14.78 -5.14
N LEU A 151 15.95 -13.96 -5.06
CA LEU A 151 16.97 -13.93 -6.11
C LEU A 151 17.74 -15.25 -6.18
N VAL A 152 18.10 -15.86 -5.04
CA VAL A 152 18.71 -17.20 -5.01
C VAL A 152 17.79 -18.22 -5.67
N ALA A 153 16.51 -18.24 -5.30
CA ALA A 153 15.53 -19.15 -5.87
C ALA A 153 15.37 -18.95 -7.39
N ALA A 154 15.29 -17.70 -7.87
CA ALA A 154 15.21 -17.40 -9.30
C ALA A 154 16.46 -17.87 -10.06
N LEU A 155 17.66 -17.60 -9.54
CA LEU A 155 18.91 -18.05 -10.15
C LEU A 155 19.02 -19.59 -10.14
N CYS A 156 18.61 -20.26 -9.06
CA CYS A 156 18.56 -21.73 -9.02
C CYS A 156 17.57 -22.30 -10.05
N LEU A 157 16.41 -21.72 -10.22
CA LEU A 157 15.44 -22.12 -11.24
C LEU A 157 16.00 -21.94 -12.65
N GLN A 158 16.77 -20.87 -12.89
CA GLN A 158 17.45 -20.66 -14.17
C GLN A 158 18.54 -21.69 -14.45
N LEU A 159 19.25 -22.19 -13.43
CA LEU A 159 20.30 -23.19 -13.59
C LEU A 159 19.73 -24.61 -13.71
N LEU A 160 18.70 -24.94 -12.92
CA LEU A 160 18.29 -26.35 -12.76
C LEU A 160 17.34 -26.84 -13.86
N TRP A 161 16.39 -26.04 -14.31
CA TRP A 161 15.34 -26.44 -15.27
C TRP A 161 14.09 -25.60 -15.07
N PRO A 162 13.15 -25.39 -15.84
CA PRO A 162 12.88 -25.49 -17.27
C PRO A 162 13.27 -24.25 -18.06
N LEU A 163 13.73 -23.19 -17.39
CA LEU A 163 14.15 -21.94 -18.04
C LEU A 163 15.38 -22.16 -18.92
N GLN A 164 16.32 -23.04 -18.52
CA GLN A 164 17.40 -23.44 -19.40
C GLN A 164 16.89 -24.11 -20.66
N PHE A 165 15.85 -24.95 -20.55
CA PHE A 165 15.26 -25.61 -21.71
C PHE A 165 14.59 -24.60 -22.64
N ALA A 166 13.78 -23.70 -22.09
CA ALA A 166 13.13 -22.63 -22.85
C ALA A 166 14.14 -21.66 -23.47
N LEU A 167 15.17 -21.25 -22.70
CA LEU A 167 16.26 -20.42 -23.18
C LEU A 167 17.18 -21.13 -24.20
N HIS A 168 17.31 -22.43 -24.10
CA HIS A 168 18.09 -23.24 -25.08
C HIS A 168 17.32 -23.44 -26.38
N PHE A 169 15.99 -23.55 -26.31
CA PHE A 169 15.12 -23.66 -27.47
C PHE A 169 15.14 -22.40 -28.34
N THR A 170 15.38 -21.25 -27.74
CA THR A 170 15.46 -19.96 -28.44
C THR A 170 16.84 -19.63 -28.99
N SER A 171 17.89 -20.36 -28.57
CA SER A 171 19.26 -20.16 -29.12
C SER A 171 19.49 -20.97 -30.39
N ALA A 172 19.04 -20.45 -31.51
CA ALA A 172 19.38 -21.05 -32.82
C ALA A 172 20.89 -20.90 -33.09
N GLY A 173 21.57 -22.02 -33.30
CA GLY A 173 22.90 -22.03 -33.90
C GLY A 173 24.08 -21.65 -32.99
N GLY A 174 24.03 -21.87 -31.67
CA GLY A 174 25.19 -21.67 -30.78
C GLY A 174 25.55 -20.20 -30.50
N GLN A 175 24.72 -19.26 -30.92
CA GLN A 175 24.90 -17.83 -30.62
C GLN A 175 24.36 -17.49 -29.24
N THR A 176 25.08 -16.65 -28.48
CA THR A 176 24.64 -16.17 -27.18
C THR A 176 23.55 -15.17 -27.37
N SER A 177 22.40 -15.42 -26.72
CA SER A 177 21.26 -14.51 -26.74
C SER A 177 21.55 -13.17 -26.05
N LEU A 178 21.25 -12.08 -26.72
CA LEU A 178 21.34 -10.71 -26.18
C LEU A 178 20.47 -10.53 -24.94
N PHE A 179 19.31 -11.17 -24.92
CA PHE A 179 18.36 -11.09 -23.82
C PHE A 179 18.83 -11.88 -22.60
N LYS A 180 19.56 -12.99 -22.78
CA LYS A 180 20.24 -13.71 -21.68
C LYS A 180 21.30 -12.83 -21.01
N LEU A 181 22.11 -12.12 -21.81
CA LEU A 181 23.08 -11.18 -21.29
C LEU A 181 22.40 -10.01 -20.57
N GLY A 182 21.30 -9.48 -21.14
CA GLY A 182 20.50 -8.45 -20.49
C GLY A 182 19.91 -8.92 -19.14
N LEU A 183 19.42 -10.15 -19.09
CA LEU A 183 18.92 -10.78 -17.88
C LEU A 183 20.03 -10.95 -16.82
N LEU A 184 21.22 -11.39 -17.24
CA LEU A 184 22.38 -11.48 -16.36
C LEU A 184 22.78 -10.12 -15.77
N VAL A 185 22.80 -9.08 -16.60
CA VAL A 185 23.08 -7.69 -16.15
C VAL A 185 22.01 -7.22 -15.17
N PHE A 186 20.74 -7.54 -15.42
CA PHE A 186 19.65 -7.23 -14.50
C PHE A 186 19.86 -7.93 -13.14
N HIS A 187 20.16 -9.23 -13.12
CA HIS A 187 20.41 -9.98 -11.87
C HIS A 187 21.63 -9.46 -11.13
N LEU A 188 22.69 -9.11 -11.85
CA LEU A 188 23.87 -8.47 -11.26
C LEU A 188 23.52 -7.11 -10.65
N GLY A 189 22.75 -6.29 -11.36
CA GLY A 189 22.27 -4.99 -10.85
C GLY A 189 21.43 -5.16 -9.59
N TRP A 190 20.55 -6.17 -9.56
CA TRP A 190 19.75 -6.47 -8.38
C TRP A 190 20.57 -7.04 -7.23
N PHE A 191 21.58 -7.85 -7.52
CA PHE A 191 22.55 -8.28 -6.53
C PHE A 191 23.29 -7.10 -5.88
N LEU A 192 23.73 -6.13 -6.67
CA LEU A 192 24.35 -4.91 -6.15
C LEU A 192 23.38 -4.08 -5.29
N LEU A 193 22.09 -4.05 -5.64
CA LEU A 193 21.04 -3.43 -4.83
C LEU A 193 20.91 -4.17 -3.49
N ASN A 194 20.86 -5.50 -3.48
CA ASN A 194 20.82 -6.32 -2.27
C ASN A 194 22.07 -6.09 -1.42
N LEU A 195 23.25 -6.01 -2.01
CA LEU A 195 24.50 -5.71 -1.31
C LEU A 195 24.46 -4.34 -0.63
N ALA A 196 23.98 -3.30 -1.33
CA ALA A 196 23.78 -1.98 -0.76
C ALA A 196 22.74 -1.99 0.38
N ALA A 197 21.68 -2.78 0.24
CA ALA A 197 20.66 -2.98 1.26
C ALA A 197 21.22 -3.67 2.51
N VAL A 198 22.03 -4.72 2.35
CA VAL A 198 22.72 -5.40 3.47
C VAL A 198 23.72 -4.47 4.15
N ALA A 199 24.46 -3.65 3.41
CA ALA A 199 25.33 -2.63 3.98
C ALA A 199 24.55 -1.61 4.84
N HIS A 200 23.37 -1.19 4.37
CA HIS A 200 22.45 -0.36 5.15
C HIS A 200 21.97 -1.09 6.40
N PHE A 201 21.51 -2.34 6.26
CA PHE A 201 21.07 -3.20 7.37
C PHE A 201 22.16 -3.33 8.46
N VAL A 202 23.39 -3.65 8.08
CA VAL A 202 24.54 -3.75 9.00
C VAL A 202 24.79 -2.41 9.70
N SER A 203 24.72 -1.29 8.97
CA SER A 203 24.87 0.05 9.56
C SER A 203 23.78 0.35 10.59
N VAL A 204 22.52 -0.04 10.33
CA VAL A 204 21.42 0.12 11.32
C VAL A 204 21.62 -0.80 12.51
N THR A 205 22.09 -2.03 12.30
CA THR A 205 22.43 -2.98 13.37
C THR A 205 23.46 -2.38 14.33
N PHE A 206 24.54 -1.82 13.81
CA PHE A 206 25.55 -1.16 14.67
C PHE A 206 24.99 0.04 15.43
N ARG A 207 24.09 0.81 14.83
CA ARG A 207 23.40 1.91 15.53
C ARG A 207 22.46 1.39 16.62
N PHE A 208 21.80 0.27 16.39
CA PHE A 208 20.92 -0.36 17.39
C PHE A 208 21.68 -0.84 18.62
N VAL A 209 22.88 -1.35 18.46
CA VAL A 209 23.78 -1.75 19.58
C VAL A 209 24.11 -0.56 20.48
N GLN A 210 24.23 0.65 19.93
CA GLN A 210 24.60 1.85 20.67
C GLN A 210 23.35 2.53 21.26
N ARG A 211 23.24 2.61 22.59
CA ARG A 211 22.06 3.18 23.29
C ARG A 211 21.68 4.58 22.80
N ARG A 212 22.67 5.51 22.68
CA ARG A 212 22.39 6.88 22.18
C ARG A 212 21.92 6.92 20.71
N ALA A 213 22.32 5.95 19.90
CA ALA A 213 21.91 5.90 18.51
C ALA A 213 20.51 5.27 18.37
N ARG A 214 20.07 4.43 19.31
CA ARG A 214 18.69 3.90 19.37
C ARG A 214 17.65 5.02 19.50
N GLU A 215 17.91 6.03 20.32
CA GLU A 215 17.02 7.19 20.47
C GLU A 215 16.81 7.91 19.13
N LYS A 216 17.89 8.10 18.35
CA LYS A 216 17.79 8.68 17.00
C LYS A 216 17.04 7.80 16.01
N LEU A 217 17.11 6.47 16.14
CA LEU A 217 16.32 5.54 15.33
C LEU A 217 14.83 5.66 15.68
N ARG A 218 14.49 5.76 16.97
CA ARG A 218 13.09 6.01 17.41
C ARG A 218 12.58 7.36 16.89
N GLU A 219 13.35 8.44 17.01
CA GLU A 219 12.97 9.75 16.46
C GLU A 219 12.72 9.69 14.95
N SER A 220 13.61 9.00 14.22
CA SER A 220 13.45 8.81 12.77
C SER A 220 12.19 8.03 12.43
N TYR A 221 11.95 6.92 13.13
CA TYR A 221 10.75 6.09 12.94
C TYR A 221 9.47 6.87 13.27
N THR A 222 9.44 7.52 14.43
CA THR A 222 8.28 8.33 14.83
C THR A 222 7.97 9.40 13.81
N ALA A 223 8.96 10.13 13.31
CA ALA A 223 8.75 11.22 12.35
C ALA A 223 8.36 10.75 10.95
N ASN A 224 8.83 9.58 10.50
CA ASN A 224 8.60 9.11 9.14
C ASN A 224 7.46 8.10 9.01
N VAL A 225 7.05 7.46 10.10
CA VAL A 225 6.03 6.40 10.10
C VAL A 225 4.88 6.76 11.03
N VAL A 226 5.12 6.88 12.35
CA VAL A 226 4.05 7.05 13.34
C VAL A 226 3.28 8.35 13.12
N VAL A 227 3.98 9.47 12.99
CA VAL A 227 3.33 10.79 12.81
C VAL A 227 2.49 10.85 11.53
N PRO A 228 2.99 10.44 10.34
CA PRO A 228 2.17 10.41 9.13
C PRO A 228 0.97 9.46 9.23
N GLU A 229 1.12 8.30 9.86
CA GLU A 229 0.01 7.34 10.06
C GLU A 229 -1.05 7.92 10.97
N GLU A 230 -0.66 8.47 12.12
CA GLU A 230 -1.59 9.10 13.05
C GLU A 230 -2.28 10.33 12.45
N MET A 231 -1.55 11.18 11.74
CA MET A 231 -2.14 12.31 11.00
C MET A 231 -3.13 11.81 9.94
N THR A 232 -2.77 10.75 9.21
CA THR A 232 -3.64 10.14 8.20
C THR A 232 -4.93 9.64 8.83
N GLN A 233 -4.84 8.92 9.94
CA GLN A 233 -6.01 8.38 10.63
C GLN A 233 -6.90 9.51 11.16
N ARG A 234 -6.35 10.46 11.91
CA ARG A 234 -7.10 11.59 12.47
C ARG A 234 -7.75 12.45 11.40
N LEU A 235 -7.02 12.76 10.32
CA LEU A 235 -7.57 13.58 9.24
C LEU A 235 -8.65 12.82 8.47
N ARG A 236 -8.49 11.51 8.25
CA ARG A 236 -9.50 10.67 7.62
C ARG A 236 -10.79 10.61 8.45
N GLU A 237 -10.68 10.44 9.76
CA GLU A 237 -11.83 10.43 10.67
C GLU A 237 -12.53 11.80 10.71
N ALA A 238 -11.77 12.88 10.83
CA ALA A 238 -12.31 14.24 10.78
C ALA A 238 -13.04 14.53 9.45
N LEU A 239 -12.42 14.16 8.32
CA LEU A 239 -13.03 14.36 7.01
C LEU A 239 -14.26 13.47 6.77
N TYR A 240 -14.30 12.28 7.36
CA TYR A 240 -15.49 11.42 7.31
C TYR A 240 -16.69 12.10 7.98
N HIS A 241 -16.50 12.69 9.16
CA HIS A 241 -17.53 13.46 9.84
C HIS A 241 -17.91 14.72 9.08
N MET A 242 -16.92 15.46 8.57
CA MET A 242 -17.16 16.67 7.78
C MET A 242 -17.85 16.37 6.44
N ALA A 243 -17.56 15.24 5.80
CA ALA A 243 -18.19 14.85 4.53
C ALA A 243 -19.71 14.77 4.64
N GLY A 244 -20.23 14.36 5.80
CA GLY A 244 -21.67 14.38 6.05
C GLY A 244 -22.24 15.77 6.26
N THR A 245 -21.51 16.65 6.96
CA THR A 245 -21.99 18.00 7.31
C THR A 245 -21.83 19.02 6.18
N GLU A 246 -20.71 18.96 5.43
CA GLU A 246 -20.42 19.92 4.35
C GLU A 246 -20.89 19.44 2.96
N ALA A 247 -21.24 18.15 2.82
CA ALA A 247 -21.73 17.60 1.55
C ALA A 247 -23.05 18.23 1.09
N VAL A 248 -23.75 18.86 2.01
CA VAL A 248 -24.98 19.60 1.69
C VAL A 248 -24.78 21.04 2.14
N PRO A 249 -24.81 22.05 1.24
CA PRO A 249 -24.82 23.44 1.66
C PRO A 249 -26.04 23.64 2.57
N VAL A 250 -25.75 23.84 3.85
CA VAL A 250 -26.75 24.12 4.85
C VAL A 250 -26.86 25.64 4.87
N ASP A 251 -27.97 26.21 4.38
CA ASP A 251 -28.34 27.58 4.73
C ASP A 251 -28.51 27.61 6.23
N GLU A 252 -28.21 28.74 6.88
CA GLU A 252 -28.20 28.90 8.35
C GLU A 252 -29.46 28.37 9.04
N ASP A 253 -30.61 28.32 8.34
CA ASP A 253 -31.90 27.81 8.81
C ASP A 253 -32.18 26.33 8.47
N THR A 254 -31.24 25.58 7.91
CA THR A 254 -31.51 24.22 7.45
C THR A 254 -30.80 23.17 8.32
N ILE A 255 -31.57 22.20 8.83
CA ILE A 255 -31.08 21.10 9.66
C ILE A 255 -30.16 20.22 8.86
N ASN A 256 -29.03 19.84 9.46
CA ASN A 256 -28.07 18.92 8.84
C ASN A 256 -28.72 17.55 8.56
N PRO A 257 -28.80 17.10 7.30
CA PRO A 257 -29.45 15.85 6.93
C PRO A 257 -28.63 14.60 7.25
N VAL A 258 -27.47 14.75 7.84
CA VAL A 258 -26.57 13.64 8.17
C VAL A 258 -26.19 13.68 9.64
N ALA A 259 -26.23 12.52 10.28
CA ALA A 259 -25.79 12.33 11.64
C ALA A 259 -24.89 11.10 11.76
N PHE A 260 -24.07 11.09 12.82
CA PHE A 260 -23.20 9.97 13.18
C PHE A 260 -23.48 9.60 14.63
N GLY A 261 -23.69 8.31 14.92
CA GLY A 261 -24.01 7.95 16.30
C GLY A 261 -24.03 6.46 16.58
N LEU A 262 -24.02 6.13 17.87
CA LEU A 262 -24.09 4.76 18.37
C LEU A 262 -25.54 4.25 18.47
N GLU A 263 -26.53 5.14 18.54
CA GLU A 263 -27.95 4.81 18.76
C GLU A 263 -28.71 4.47 17.46
N MET A 264 -28.01 4.05 16.43
CA MET A 264 -28.59 3.74 15.12
C MET A 264 -29.65 2.63 15.15
N SER A 265 -29.62 1.76 16.15
CA SER A 265 -30.60 0.66 16.32
C SER A 265 -32.04 1.13 16.55
N ARG A 266 -32.25 2.40 16.90
CA ARG A 266 -33.58 3.00 17.11
C ARG A 266 -34.24 3.46 15.80
N TYR A 267 -33.49 3.53 14.71
CA TYR A 267 -33.95 4.07 13.42
C TYR A 267 -34.13 2.98 12.38
N GLU A 268 -34.89 3.29 11.34
CA GLU A 268 -35.16 2.33 10.26
C GLU A 268 -33.89 2.03 9.45
N PRO A 269 -33.49 0.74 9.32
CA PRO A 269 -32.32 0.39 8.54
C PRO A 269 -32.60 0.57 7.03
N GLU A 270 -31.75 1.33 6.35
CA GLU A 270 -31.86 1.59 4.90
C GLU A 270 -30.84 0.81 4.08
N LEU A 271 -29.63 0.65 4.61
CA LEU A 271 -28.58 -0.11 3.96
C LEU A 271 -27.93 -1.05 4.96
N HIS A 272 -27.92 -2.32 4.61
CA HIS A 272 -27.21 -3.37 5.34
C HIS A 272 -26.34 -4.18 4.39
N THR A 273 -25.31 -4.78 4.95
CA THR A 273 -24.37 -5.65 4.24
C THR A 273 -23.93 -6.77 5.19
N THR A 274 -23.94 -7.99 4.71
CA THR A 274 -23.46 -9.15 5.45
C THR A 274 -21.97 -9.33 5.18
N PHE A 275 -21.16 -9.26 6.23
CA PHE A 275 -19.71 -9.43 6.17
C PHE A 275 -19.32 -10.79 6.75
N ALA A 276 -18.82 -11.69 5.89
CA ALA A 276 -18.36 -13.02 6.31
C ALA A 276 -17.10 -12.97 7.17
N ARG A 277 -16.30 -11.91 7.01
CA ARG A 277 -15.05 -11.67 7.75
C ARG A 277 -15.05 -10.29 8.38
N PRO A 278 -14.22 -10.07 9.43
CA PRO A 278 -14.02 -8.72 9.97
C PRO A 278 -13.66 -7.74 8.87
N THR A 279 -14.46 -6.69 8.73
CA THR A 279 -14.37 -5.72 7.63
C THR A 279 -14.49 -4.32 8.19
N ARG A 280 -13.77 -3.36 7.61
CA ARG A 280 -13.86 -1.94 7.97
C ARG A 280 -14.16 -1.07 6.75
N VAL A 281 -14.73 0.10 6.96
CA VAL A 281 -14.85 1.10 5.92
C VAL A 281 -13.47 1.71 5.69
N ARG A 282 -12.92 1.51 4.50
CA ARG A 282 -11.59 2.03 4.14
C ARG A 282 -11.64 3.43 3.54
N ASP A 283 -12.66 3.70 2.74
CA ASP A 283 -12.74 4.94 1.98
C ASP A 283 -14.17 5.36 1.73
N LEU A 284 -14.38 6.67 1.56
CA LEU A 284 -15.66 7.24 1.18
C LEU A 284 -15.47 8.13 -0.07
N HIS A 285 -16.17 7.79 -1.14
CA HIS A 285 -16.27 8.61 -2.33
C HIS A 285 -17.32 9.70 -2.15
N VAL A 286 -16.89 10.84 -1.69
CA VAL A 286 -17.73 11.96 -1.27
C VAL A 286 -18.74 12.40 -2.35
N ARG A 287 -18.37 12.36 -3.62
CA ARG A 287 -19.26 12.77 -4.71
C ARG A 287 -20.51 11.91 -4.83
N PHE A 288 -20.37 10.58 -4.68
CA PHE A 288 -21.53 9.68 -4.70
C PHE A 288 -22.40 9.87 -3.46
N ALA A 289 -21.78 10.03 -2.29
CA ALA A 289 -22.50 10.34 -1.04
C ALA A 289 -23.24 11.67 -1.16
N TYR A 290 -22.58 12.73 -1.60
CA TYR A 290 -23.15 14.05 -1.87
C TYR A 290 -24.38 13.98 -2.77
N TRP A 291 -24.24 13.29 -3.92
CA TRP A 291 -25.33 13.15 -4.86
C TRP A 291 -26.53 12.42 -4.22
N ALA A 292 -26.28 11.30 -3.54
CA ALA A 292 -27.36 10.49 -2.95
C ALA A 292 -28.11 11.26 -1.83
N ILE A 293 -27.36 11.87 -0.91
CA ILE A 293 -27.90 12.64 0.21
C ILE A 293 -28.65 13.87 -0.32
N GLY A 294 -28.07 14.61 -1.25
CA GLY A 294 -28.71 15.79 -1.86
C GLY A 294 -29.95 15.45 -2.67
N HIS A 295 -29.97 14.30 -3.37
CA HIS A 295 -31.14 13.83 -4.10
C HIS A 295 -32.26 13.41 -3.14
N TRP A 296 -31.93 12.61 -2.12
CA TRP A 296 -32.86 12.19 -1.09
C TRP A 296 -33.49 13.39 -0.36
N ARG A 297 -32.70 14.37 0.08
CA ARG A 297 -33.16 15.58 0.72
C ARG A 297 -34.17 16.36 -0.13
N ARG A 298 -33.85 16.55 -1.44
CA ARG A 298 -34.75 17.23 -2.37
C ARG A 298 -36.09 16.51 -2.54
N ARG A 299 -36.11 15.18 -2.47
CA ARG A 299 -37.36 14.40 -2.49
C ARG A 299 -38.17 14.60 -1.21
N CYS A 300 -37.52 14.55 -0.04
CA CYS A 300 -38.17 14.81 1.24
C CYS A 300 -38.80 16.23 1.28
N ALA A 301 -38.02 17.26 0.92
CA ALA A 301 -38.50 18.64 0.89
C ALA A 301 -39.70 18.87 -0.04
N LYS A 302 -39.74 18.18 -1.20
CA LYS A 302 -40.89 18.24 -2.11
C LYS A 302 -42.18 17.67 -1.50
N GLN A 303 -42.08 16.68 -0.64
CA GLN A 303 -43.22 16.05 0.01
C GLN A 303 -43.67 16.86 1.25
N GLU A 304 -42.74 17.44 2.01
CA GLU A 304 -43.01 18.26 3.16
C GLU A 304 -43.74 19.57 2.80
N GLY A 305 -43.44 20.16 1.65
CA GLY A 305 -44.15 21.34 1.15
C GLY A 305 -45.64 21.12 0.86
N ALA A 306 -46.11 19.88 0.88
CA ALA A 306 -47.50 19.52 0.66
C ALA A 306 -48.29 19.24 1.97
N THR A 307 -47.65 19.01 3.15
CA THR A 307 -48.38 18.38 4.27
C THR A 307 -47.99 18.81 5.68
N TYR A 308 -46.99 19.64 5.94
CA TYR A 308 -46.56 19.93 7.31
C TYR A 308 -46.67 21.41 7.70
N GLY A 309 -47.64 21.66 8.59
CA GLY A 309 -47.57 22.76 9.55
C GLY A 309 -46.34 22.54 10.45
N VAL A 310 -45.64 23.63 10.73
CA VAL A 310 -44.44 23.72 11.56
C VAL A 310 -44.60 22.86 12.83
N ARG A 311 -43.83 21.72 12.90
CA ARG A 311 -43.59 21.04 14.17
C ARG A 311 -42.52 21.83 14.92
N PRO A 312 -42.70 22.13 16.21
CA PRO A 312 -41.71 22.88 16.99
C PRO A 312 -40.47 22.04 17.38
N ASP A 313 -40.43 20.77 17.05
CA ASP A 313 -39.25 19.92 17.30
C ASP A 313 -38.31 19.95 16.10
N ASP A 314 -37.14 20.52 16.30
CA ASP A 314 -36.04 20.82 15.39
C ASP A 314 -35.36 19.62 14.69
N SER A 315 -36.06 18.50 14.50
CA SER A 315 -35.48 17.28 13.88
C SER A 315 -36.07 17.03 12.49
N GLY A 316 -35.52 17.70 11.48
CA GLY A 316 -35.78 17.34 10.09
C GLY A 316 -35.28 15.93 9.78
N PRO A 317 -35.64 15.35 8.62
CA PRO A 317 -35.24 13.99 8.26
C PRO A 317 -33.71 13.84 8.18
N LYS A 318 -33.16 12.79 8.81
CA LYS A 318 -31.74 12.54 8.90
C LYS A 318 -31.38 11.14 8.43
N LEU A 319 -30.19 11.03 7.81
CA LEU A 319 -29.51 9.76 7.55
C LEU A 319 -28.39 9.58 8.57
N TRP A 320 -28.42 8.46 9.27
CA TRP A 320 -27.45 8.10 10.28
C TRP A 320 -26.44 7.11 9.68
N PHE A 321 -25.16 7.46 9.77
CA PHE A 321 -24.05 6.61 9.34
C PHE A 321 -23.23 6.12 10.52
N LEU A 322 -22.37 5.13 10.30
CA LEU A 322 -21.44 4.62 11.31
C LEU A 322 -20.64 5.77 11.94
N PRO A 323 -20.40 5.73 13.27
CA PRO A 323 -19.72 6.81 13.98
C PRO A 323 -18.25 6.96 13.59
N ARG A 324 -17.62 5.87 13.12
CA ARG A 324 -16.20 5.83 12.75
C ARG A 324 -15.98 5.03 11.48
N ILE A 325 -15.12 5.55 10.62
CA ILE A 325 -14.74 4.89 9.37
C ILE A 325 -13.93 3.59 9.63
N ASP A 326 -13.13 3.55 10.70
CA ASP A 326 -12.24 2.41 11.03
C ASP A 326 -12.89 1.35 11.94
N ARG A 327 -14.18 1.49 12.24
CA ARG A 327 -14.89 0.49 13.04
C ARG A 327 -14.92 -0.85 12.33
N THR A 328 -14.54 -1.92 13.04
CA THR A 328 -14.66 -3.29 12.55
C THR A 328 -16.11 -3.73 12.53
N LEU A 329 -16.56 -4.24 11.39
CA LEU A 329 -17.91 -4.71 11.10
C LEU A 329 -17.84 -6.22 10.82
N GLN A 330 -18.76 -7.01 11.40
CA GLN A 330 -18.86 -8.43 11.16
C GLN A 330 -20.32 -8.89 11.26
N GLY A 331 -20.69 -9.90 10.49
CA GLY A 331 -22.07 -10.39 10.43
C GLY A 331 -22.96 -9.49 9.59
N ASP A 332 -24.26 -9.50 9.88
CA ASP A 332 -25.22 -8.62 9.20
C ASP A 332 -25.26 -7.25 9.89
N VAL A 333 -24.74 -6.24 9.21
CA VAL A 333 -24.59 -4.88 9.76
C VAL A 333 -25.39 -3.90 8.94
N ALA A 334 -26.32 -3.23 9.58
CA ALA A 334 -26.96 -2.04 9.06
C ALA A 334 -26.03 -0.84 9.30
N TRP A 335 -25.50 -0.24 8.23
CA TRP A 335 -24.53 0.84 8.30
C TRP A 335 -25.09 2.22 7.90
N CYS A 336 -26.32 2.26 7.38
CA CYS A 336 -27.08 3.47 7.13
C CYS A 336 -28.51 3.29 7.65
N HIS A 337 -28.96 4.20 8.50
CA HIS A 337 -30.31 4.22 9.06
C HIS A 337 -30.96 5.55 8.74
N ARG A 338 -32.28 5.57 8.75
CA ARG A 338 -33.09 6.75 8.48
C ARG A 338 -33.93 7.14 9.68
N GLU A 339 -33.89 8.41 10.00
CA GLU A 339 -34.77 9.06 10.97
C GLU A 339 -35.73 9.98 10.23
N GLY A 340 -36.98 9.58 10.12
CA GLY A 340 -38.00 10.35 9.38
C GLY A 340 -37.77 10.42 7.85
N GLY A 341 -38.60 11.19 7.18
CA GLY A 341 -38.53 11.40 5.72
C GLY A 341 -38.89 10.18 4.88
N LEU A 342 -38.60 10.23 3.58
CA LEU A 342 -38.87 9.17 2.62
C LEU A 342 -37.82 8.06 2.67
N PRO A 343 -38.19 6.79 2.42
CA PRO A 343 -37.22 5.72 2.23
C PRO A 343 -36.31 6.03 1.04
N LEU A 344 -35.06 5.57 1.14
CA LEU A 344 -34.09 5.67 0.05
C LEU A 344 -34.60 4.92 -1.18
N ASN A 345 -34.56 5.55 -2.34
CA ASN A 345 -34.87 4.87 -3.60
C ASN A 345 -33.69 4.00 -4.07
N TRP A 346 -33.90 3.15 -5.09
CA TRP A 346 -32.86 2.23 -5.55
C TRP A 346 -31.60 2.96 -6.07
N ARG A 347 -31.73 4.15 -6.68
CA ARG A 347 -30.58 4.95 -7.19
C ARG A 347 -29.78 5.53 -6.06
N GLU A 348 -30.42 6.02 -5.02
CA GLU A 348 -29.77 6.56 -3.81
C GLU A 348 -29.05 5.45 -3.05
N ARG A 349 -29.69 4.28 -2.87
CA ARG A 349 -29.08 3.09 -2.26
C ARG A 349 -27.85 2.62 -3.05
N PHE A 350 -27.95 2.58 -4.37
CA PHE A 350 -26.84 2.19 -5.25
C PHE A 350 -25.68 3.18 -5.16
N ALA A 351 -25.96 4.48 -5.21
CA ALA A 351 -24.93 5.51 -5.10
C ALA A 351 -24.22 5.49 -3.74
N LEU A 352 -24.97 5.27 -2.62
CA LEU A 352 -24.35 5.12 -1.30
C LEU A 352 -23.50 3.85 -1.20
N ARG A 353 -23.91 2.74 -1.79
CA ARG A 353 -23.08 1.51 -1.87
C ARG A 353 -21.79 1.73 -2.66
N LEU A 354 -21.82 2.52 -3.72
CA LEU A 354 -20.61 2.90 -4.48
C LEU A 354 -19.75 3.92 -3.72
N ALA A 355 -20.36 4.73 -2.85
CA ALA A 355 -19.64 5.70 -2.04
C ALA A 355 -18.78 5.04 -0.97
N PHE A 356 -19.28 4.02 -0.31
CA PHE A 356 -18.57 3.33 0.77
C PHE A 356 -17.75 2.16 0.24
N ARG A 357 -16.43 2.21 0.43
CA ARG A 357 -15.53 1.11 0.10
C ARG A 357 -15.15 0.36 1.36
N PHE A 358 -15.51 -0.92 1.40
CA PHE A 358 -15.20 -1.83 2.49
C PHE A 358 -13.93 -2.64 2.19
N GLU A 359 -13.16 -2.97 3.22
CA GLU A 359 -11.95 -3.80 3.14
C GLU A 359 -11.91 -4.78 4.31
N GLU A 360 -11.55 -6.03 4.01
CA GLU A 360 -11.32 -7.04 5.05
C GLU A 360 -10.14 -6.65 5.94
N VAL A 361 -10.32 -6.74 7.25
CA VAL A 361 -9.24 -6.58 8.23
C VAL A 361 -8.43 -7.88 8.18
N ARG A 362 -7.15 -7.77 7.85
CA ARG A 362 -6.23 -8.91 7.97
C ARG A 362 -5.76 -9.01 9.40
N ASP A 363 -5.69 -10.23 9.95
CA ASP A 363 -5.27 -10.50 11.33
C ASP A 363 -3.81 -10.07 11.65
N GLU A 364 -3.14 -9.42 10.73
CA GLU A 364 -1.76 -8.92 10.86
C GLU A 364 -1.66 -7.41 11.13
N ASP A 365 -2.81 -6.70 11.25
CA ASP A 365 -2.84 -5.24 11.47
C ASP A 365 -3.11 -4.86 12.96
#